data_a3bd1c6c5621f44f22e16377cc93d6bb
#
_entry.id   a3bd1c6c5621f44f22e16377cc93d6bb
#
_cell.length_a   1.000
_cell.length_b   1.000
_cell.length_c   1.000
_cell.angle_alpha   90.00
_cell.angle_beta   90.00
_cell.angle_gamma   90.00
#
_symmetry.space_group_name_H-M   'P 1'
#
loop_
_entity.id
_entity.type
_entity.pdbx_description
1 polymer ?
#
loop_
_entity_poly.entity_id
_entity_poly.type
_entity_poly.pdbx_seq_one_letter_code
_entity_poly.pdbx_strand_id
1 'polypeptide(L)'
;TITSPSDGVVGTIPFRVGSLVGTTTQEPLTVVSDINKMFVYFSMNEKQLLALTRQKDGSVNSMIGAMPEVQLQLADGTMYPAKGKIETLSGVIDLSTGAVQMRATFPNAQRLLRSGGTGTVLIPSVLDSALLIPQSATYEVQDKKFVYVLGDSSKVKNTEITVFPLDNGKQYVVTSGLKPGEQVVVEGVATLRDGMPIQPITPEQSAAKVQAMTQQMQQAAAAQK
;
A
#
# COMPACT_ATOMS: atom_id res chain seq x y z
N THR A 1 13.04 29.58 40.21
CA THR A 1 13.32 28.85 38.98
C THR A 1 12.31 27.72 38.86
N ILE A 2 11.64 27.66 37.70
CA ILE A 2 10.69 26.57 37.39
C ILE A 2 11.43 25.63 36.46
N THR A 3 11.52 24.36 36.78
CA THR A 3 12.16 23.32 35.99
C THR A 3 11.12 22.32 35.46
N SER A 4 11.39 21.75 34.29
CA SER A 4 10.53 20.68 33.75
C SER A 4 10.60 19.42 34.63
N PRO A 5 9.47 18.75 34.91
CA PRO A 5 9.45 17.49 35.63
C PRO A 5 9.88 16.29 34.72
N SER A 6 9.97 16.48 33.45
CA SER A 6 10.35 15.43 32.48
C SER A 6 11.26 15.97 31.38
N ASP A 7 12.06 15.06 30.81
CA ASP A 7 12.85 15.35 29.61
C ASP A 7 11.95 15.44 28.38
N GLY A 8 12.23 16.38 27.49
CA GLY A 8 11.43 16.54 26.30
C GLY A 8 11.74 17.82 25.52
N VAL A 9 10.93 18.07 24.50
CA VAL A 9 10.98 19.32 23.73
C VAL A 9 9.97 20.31 24.27
N VAL A 10 10.46 21.50 24.57
CA VAL A 10 9.65 22.61 25.05
C VAL A 10 8.86 23.19 23.89
N GLY A 11 7.56 23.33 24.05
CA GLY A 11 6.66 23.97 23.09
C GLY A 11 6.74 25.48 23.11
N THR A 12 5.67 26.15 22.68
CA THR A 12 5.56 27.59 22.72
C THR A 12 5.46 28.10 24.17
N ILE A 13 6.08 29.23 24.43
CA ILE A 13 5.98 29.95 25.70
C ILE A 13 5.11 31.18 25.45
N PRO A 14 3.80 31.15 25.78
CA PRO A 14 2.89 32.25 25.49
C PRO A 14 3.14 33.47 26.36
N PHE A 15 3.77 33.30 27.51
CA PHE A 15 4.01 34.37 28.48
C PHE A 15 5.35 35.07 28.22
N ARG A 16 5.34 36.41 28.28
CA ARG A 16 6.54 37.26 28.16
C ARG A 16 7.13 37.55 29.51
N VAL A 17 8.39 37.99 29.51
CA VAL A 17 9.06 38.48 30.74
C VAL A 17 8.24 39.65 31.31
N GLY A 18 7.89 39.56 32.59
CA GLY A 18 7.03 40.55 33.26
C GLY A 18 5.55 40.16 33.35
N SER A 19 5.13 39.07 32.65
CA SER A 19 3.75 38.59 32.82
C SER A 19 3.56 37.96 34.21
N LEU A 20 2.42 38.29 34.83
CA LEU A 20 2.01 37.66 36.08
C LEU A 20 1.51 36.22 35.78
N VAL A 21 2.14 35.23 36.37
CA VAL A 21 1.75 33.84 36.25
C VAL A 21 1.57 33.23 37.68
N GLY A 22 0.58 32.38 37.84
CA GLY A 22 0.26 31.79 39.09
C GLY A 22 -0.61 30.53 38.96
N THR A 23 -0.96 29.93 40.08
CA THR A 23 -1.80 28.72 40.14
C THR A 23 -3.21 28.89 39.57
N THR A 24 -3.66 30.15 39.43
CA THR A 24 -4.98 30.51 38.87
C THR A 24 -4.94 30.76 37.37
N THR A 25 -3.74 30.73 36.73
CA THR A 25 -3.60 30.93 35.29
C THR A 25 -4.12 29.67 34.59
N GLN A 26 -5.12 29.83 33.71
CA GLN A 26 -5.75 28.71 33.00
C GLN A 26 -4.84 28.09 31.95
N GLU A 27 -3.94 28.88 31.38
CA GLU A 27 -3.00 28.38 30.35
C GLU A 27 -1.69 27.90 31.00
N PRO A 28 -1.12 26.78 30.56
CA PRO A 28 0.16 26.32 31.03
C PRO A 28 1.29 27.24 30.57
N LEU A 29 2.35 27.38 31.37
CA LEU A 29 3.54 28.16 31.01
C LEU A 29 4.17 27.69 29.71
N THR A 30 4.22 26.39 29.52
CA THR A 30 4.63 25.69 28.30
C THR A 30 4.22 24.24 28.41
N VAL A 31 4.24 23.56 27.28
CA VAL A 31 4.05 22.10 27.22
C VAL A 31 5.37 21.45 26.87
N VAL A 32 5.81 20.50 27.67
CA VAL A 32 7.00 19.69 27.38
C VAL A 32 6.52 18.33 26.87
N SER A 33 6.96 17.96 25.69
CA SER A 33 6.57 16.71 25.05
C SER A 33 7.78 15.77 24.94
N ASP A 34 7.65 14.56 25.46
CA ASP A 34 8.60 13.50 25.13
C ASP A 34 8.30 12.99 23.73
N ILE A 35 9.24 13.21 22.82
CA ILE A 35 9.14 12.82 21.41
C ILE A 35 10.09 11.68 21.05
N ASN A 36 10.68 10.98 21.99
CA ASN A 36 11.57 9.85 21.71
C ASN A 36 10.83 8.68 21.06
N LYS A 37 9.55 8.52 21.42
CA LYS A 37 8.62 7.57 20.81
C LYS A 37 7.39 8.33 20.35
N MET A 38 6.97 8.07 19.12
CA MET A 38 5.79 8.71 18.56
C MET A 38 4.69 7.70 18.33
N PHE A 39 3.49 8.07 18.73
CA PHE A 39 2.28 7.30 18.51
C PHE A 39 1.59 7.78 17.25
N VAL A 40 1.39 6.87 16.33
CA VAL A 40 0.65 7.13 15.09
C VAL A 40 -0.71 6.44 15.18
N TYR A 41 -1.75 7.23 15.08
CA TYR A 41 -3.13 6.75 15.08
C TYR A 41 -3.62 6.68 13.65
N PHE A 42 -4.18 5.56 13.26
CA PHE A 42 -4.75 5.35 11.94
C PHE A 42 -5.98 4.46 12.06
N SER A 43 -6.83 4.49 11.05
CA SER A 43 -8.06 3.73 11.01
C SER A 43 -8.01 2.66 9.94
N MET A 44 -8.59 1.51 10.25
CA MET A 44 -8.79 0.39 9.32
C MET A 44 -10.28 0.08 9.24
N ASN A 45 -10.81 -0.16 8.04
CA ASN A 45 -12.22 -0.52 7.92
C ASN A 45 -12.49 -1.95 8.44
N GLU A 46 -13.70 -2.19 8.88
CA GLU A 46 -14.12 -3.48 9.46
C GLU A 46 -13.90 -4.65 8.50
N LYS A 47 -14.17 -4.46 7.20
CA LYS A 47 -13.98 -5.51 6.19
C LYS A 47 -12.53 -5.98 6.10
N GLN A 48 -11.58 -5.04 6.14
CA GLN A 48 -10.14 -5.37 6.14
C GLN A 48 -9.73 -6.06 7.43
N LEU A 49 -10.24 -5.59 8.58
CA LEU A 49 -9.99 -6.22 9.87
C LEU A 49 -10.48 -7.66 9.90
N LEU A 50 -11.72 -7.91 9.45
CA LEU A 50 -12.29 -9.24 9.37
C LEU A 50 -11.52 -10.16 8.42
N ALA A 51 -11.05 -9.64 7.28
CA ALA A 51 -10.22 -10.40 6.36
C ALA A 51 -8.90 -10.85 7.00
N LEU A 52 -8.24 -9.95 7.74
CA LEU A 52 -7.02 -10.26 8.49
C LEU A 52 -7.28 -11.26 9.64
N THR A 53 -8.40 -11.12 10.34
CA THR A 53 -8.75 -12.01 11.47
C THR A 53 -9.05 -13.44 11.00
N ARG A 54 -9.71 -13.59 9.83
CA ARG A 54 -10.03 -14.92 9.26
C ARG A 54 -8.79 -15.67 8.76
N GLN A 55 -7.74 -14.98 8.38
CA GLN A 55 -6.50 -15.60 7.92
C GLN A 55 -5.68 -16.23 9.05
N LYS A 56 -5.90 -15.80 10.29
CA LYS A 56 -5.17 -16.28 11.46
C LYS A 56 -6.18 -16.66 12.55
N ASP A 57 -6.36 -17.94 12.76
CA ASP A 57 -7.19 -18.48 13.85
C ASP A 57 -6.68 -17.98 15.20
N GLY A 58 -7.25 -16.90 15.71
CA GLY A 58 -6.77 -16.36 16.98
C GLY A 58 -7.56 -15.19 17.52
N SER A 59 -7.34 -14.91 18.80
CA SER A 59 -7.88 -13.73 19.45
C SER A 59 -7.25 -12.44 18.90
N VAL A 60 -7.92 -11.30 19.05
CA VAL A 60 -7.44 -9.98 18.64
C VAL A 60 -6.04 -9.68 19.18
N ASN A 61 -5.73 -10.11 20.41
CA ASN A 61 -4.42 -9.90 21.02
C ASN A 61 -3.31 -10.74 20.35
N SER A 62 -3.60 -11.98 19.96
CA SER A 62 -2.66 -12.81 19.22
C SER A 62 -2.43 -12.25 17.81
N MET A 63 -3.45 -11.64 17.22
CA MET A 63 -3.37 -10.98 15.92
C MET A 63 -2.44 -9.76 15.96
N ILE A 64 -2.56 -8.89 16.99
CA ILE A 64 -1.66 -7.72 17.16
C ILE A 64 -0.20 -8.18 17.29
N GLY A 65 0.05 -9.22 18.08
CA GLY A 65 1.40 -9.78 18.27
C GLY A 65 1.99 -10.40 16.98
N ALA A 66 1.14 -10.87 16.07
CA ALA A 66 1.52 -11.48 14.81
C ALA A 66 1.50 -10.50 13.63
N MET A 67 1.08 -9.25 13.83
CA MET A 67 1.14 -8.22 12.78
C MET A 67 2.59 -7.88 12.44
N PRO A 68 2.90 -7.71 11.15
CA PRO A 68 4.23 -7.28 10.74
C PRO A 68 4.53 -5.86 11.21
N GLU A 69 5.80 -5.53 11.26
CA GLU A 69 6.23 -4.14 11.46
C GLU A 69 5.69 -3.27 10.33
N VAL A 70 5.19 -2.10 10.69
CA VAL A 70 4.59 -1.15 9.75
C VAL A 70 5.60 -0.08 9.34
N GLN A 71 5.43 0.45 8.15
CA GLN A 71 6.21 1.56 7.64
C GLN A 71 5.37 2.83 7.65
N LEU A 72 6.03 3.96 7.80
CA LEU A 72 5.39 5.28 7.78
C LEU A 72 5.91 6.07 6.58
N GLN A 73 5.00 6.46 5.71
CA GLN A 73 5.27 7.43 4.65
C GLN A 73 4.89 8.82 5.17
N LEU A 74 5.84 9.74 5.13
CA LEU A 74 5.66 11.11 5.59
C LEU A 74 4.81 11.92 4.59
N ALA A 75 4.38 13.10 5.00
CA ALA A 75 3.55 13.98 4.18
C ALA A 75 4.21 14.43 2.87
N ASP A 76 5.54 14.42 2.80
CA ASP A 76 6.33 14.71 1.60
C ASP A 76 6.50 13.51 0.65
N GLY A 77 5.90 12.36 0.99
CA GLY A 77 6.01 11.12 0.23
C GLY A 77 7.25 10.28 0.55
N THR A 78 8.17 10.77 1.38
CA THR A 78 9.36 10.02 1.77
C THR A 78 9.04 8.94 2.80
N MET A 79 9.78 7.84 2.78
CA MET A 79 9.62 6.77 3.75
C MET A 79 10.42 7.07 5.01
N TYR A 80 9.76 6.97 6.16
CA TYR A 80 10.43 7.07 7.44
C TYR A 80 11.38 5.88 7.64
N PRO A 81 12.65 6.10 8.03
CA PRO A 81 13.67 5.05 8.03
C PRO A 81 13.44 3.96 9.10
N ALA A 82 12.78 4.31 10.20
CA ALA A 82 12.49 3.35 11.26
C ALA A 82 11.09 2.75 11.08
N LYS A 83 10.99 1.46 11.36
CA LYS A 83 9.72 0.74 11.35
C LYS A 83 8.98 0.92 12.67
N GLY A 84 7.67 0.88 12.61
CA GLY A 84 6.80 0.94 13.77
C GLY A 84 6.16 -0.41 14.09
N LYS A 85 5.69 -0.54 15.32
CA LYS A 85 4.96 -1.72 15.79
C LYS A 85 3.56 -1.32 16.18
N ILE A 86 2.56 -2.07 15.73
CA ILE A 86 1.18 -1.91 16.15
C ILE A 86 1.06 -2.46 17.57
N GLU A 87 0.57 -1.63 18.50
CA GLU A 87 0.46 -1.99 19.91
C GLU A 87 -0.97 -2.15 20.36
N THR A 88 -1.87 -1.37 19.76
CA THR A 88 -3.24 -1.30 20.26
C THR A 88 -4.23 -1.26 19.10
N LEU A 89 -5.31 -1.99 19.28
CA LEU A 89 -6.51 -1.97 18.45
C LEU A 89 -7.67 -1.54 19.34
N SER A 90 -8.48 -0.57 18.89
CA SER A 90 -9.71 -0.21 19.60
C SER A 90 -10.68 -1.40 19.61
N GLY A 91 -11.24 -1.70 20.76
CA GLY A 91 -12.30 -2.71 20.89
C GLY A 91 -13.67 -2.24 20.37
N VAL A 92 -13.77 -1.00 19.88
CA VAL A 92 -15.03 -0.41 19.44
C VAL A 92 -14.85 0.09 18.01
N ILE A 93 -15.84 -0.22 17.16
CA ILE A 93 -15.97 0.30 15.81
C ILE A 93 -16.63 1.66 15.87
N ASP A 94 -16.06 2.66 15.24
CA ASP A 94 -16.68 3.96 15.08
C ASP A 94 -17.90 3.83 14.14
N LEU A 95 -19.09 4.06 14.68
CA LEU A 95 -20.33 3.90 13.96
C LEU A 95 -20.51 4.88 12.79
N SER A 96 -19.80 6.02 12.82
CA SER A 96 -19.89 7.03 11.77
C SER A 96 -19.05 6.68 10.56
N THR A 97 -17.93 6.01 10.76
CA THR A 97 -16.95 5.67 9.71
C THR A 97 -16.88 4.19 9.38
N GLY A 98 -17.44 3.31 10.23
CA GLY A 98 -17.32 1.86 10.10
C GLY A 98 -15.86 1.38 10.23
N ALA A 99 -15.03 2.16 10.92
CA ALA A 99 -13.61 1.90 11.04
C ALA A 99 -13.18 1.63 12.48
N VAL A 100 -12.10 0.88 12.63
CA VAL A 100 -11.47 0.58 13.91
C VAL A 100 -10.18 1.39 14.02
N GLN A 101 -10.00 2.09 15.14
CA GLN A 101 -8.80 2.87 15.39
C GLN A 101 -7.66 1.96 15.88
N MET A 102 -6.50 2.15 15.31
CA MET A 102 -5.26 1.46 15.65
C MET A 102 -4.19 2.46 16.06
N ARG A 103 -3.26 2.02 16.92
CA ARG A 103 -2.10 2.79 17.30
C ARG A 103 -0.83 2.01 17.03
N ALA A 104 0.08 2.63 16.30
CA ALA A 104 1.44 2.13 16.13
C ALA A 104 2.45 3.04 16.82
N THR A 105 3.49 2.45 17.37
CA THR A 105 4.59 3.16 18.03
C THR A 105 5.81 3.15 17.12
N PHE A 106 6.36 4.33 16.86
CA PHE A 106 7.56 4.53 16.07
C PHE A 106 8.67 5.13 16.94
N PRO A 107 9.90 4.58 16.89
CA PRO A 107 11.06 5.22 17.51
C PRO A 107 11.40 6.50 16.77
N ASN A 108 11.73 7.58 17.49
CA ASN A 108 12.00 8.89 16.92
C ASN A 108 13.35 9.47 17.38
N ALA A 109 14.40 8.65 17.28
CA ALA A 109 15.74 9.04 17.71
C ALA A 109 16.26 10.30 16.99
N GLN A 110 15.88 10.49 15.71
CA GLN A 110 16.27 11.65 14.92
C GLN A 110 15.38 12.88 15.16
N ARG A 111 14.34 12.76 16.00
CA ARG A 111 13.37 13.83 16.30
C ARG A 111 12.70 14.43 15.06
N LEU A 112 12.58 13.65 13.99
CA LEU A 112 11.97 14.05 12.72
C LEU A 112 10.45 14.14 12.85
N LEU A 113 9.85 13.17 13.56
CA LEU A 113 8.40 13.14 13.79
C LEU A 113 8.02 14.16 14.87
N ARG A 114 6.90 14.85 14.65
CA ARG A 114 6.35 15.81 15.59
C ARG A 114 4.87 15.55 15.82
N SER A 115 4.38 15.90 16.99
CA SER A 115 2.95 15.84 17.30
C SER A 115 2.15 16.72 16.35
N GLY A 116 1.01 16.22 15.87
CA GLY A 116 0.17 16.90 14.88
C GLY A 116 0.58 16.68 13.42
N GLY A 117 1.70 15.96 13.17
CA GLY A 117 2.08 15.57 11.82
C GLY A 117 1.13 14.53 11.23
N THR A 118 1.05 14.49 9.89
CA THR A 118 0.24 13.53 9.14
C THR A 118 1.12 12.65 8.27
N GLY A 119 0.63 11.47 7.95
CA GLY A 119 1.34 10.51 7.09
C GLY A 119 0.47 9.31 6.76
N THR A 120 1.02 8.39 5.98
CA THR A 120 0.35 7.15 5.59
C THR A 120 1.07 5.96 6.21
N VAL A 121 0.33 5.13 6.95
CA VAL A 121 0.86 3.88 7.51
C VAL A 121 0.72 2.78 6.47
N LEU A 122 1.83 2.15 6.11
CA LEU A 122 1.90 1.02 5.19
C LEU A 122 2.05 -0.27 6.01
N ILE A 123 1.08 -1.16 5.87
CA ILE A 123 1.08 -2.47 6.52
C ILE A 123 1.52 -3.49 5.46
N PRO A 124 2.74 -4.06 5.54
CA PRO A 124 3.18 -5.05 4.58
C PRO A 124 2.35 -6.33 4.75
N SER A 125 1.89 -6.89 3.66
CA SER A 125 1.24 -8.18 3.61
C SER A 125 2.07 -9.13 2.74
N VAL A 126 2.35 -10.31 3.26
CA VAL A 126 3.03 -11.38 2.52
C VAL A 126 1.98 -12.39 2.12
N LEU A 127 1.87 -12.64 0.85
CA LEU A 127 1.04 -13.70 0.28
C LEU A 127 1.96 -14.80 -0.23
N ASP A 128 1.96 -15.93 0.46
CA ASP A 128 2.74 -17.09 0.05
C ASP A 128 2.16 -17.69 -1.22
N SER A 129 3.04 -18.06 -2.15
CA SER A 129 2.68 -18.74 -3.41
C SER A 129 1.75 -17.93 -4.33
N ALA A 130 1.77 -16.63 -4.25
CA ALA A 130 0.98 -15.76 -5.12
C ALA A 130 1.56 -15.68 -6.53
N LEU A 131 0.69 -15.80 -7.53
CA LEU A 131 1.06 -15.57 -8.92
C LEU A 131 0.88 -14.09 -9.25
N LEU A 132 1.92 -13.48 -9.82
CA LEU A 132 1.88 -12.09 -10.26
C LEU A 132 1.73 -12.04 -11.78
N ILE A 133 0.75 -11.29 -12.26
CA ILE A 133 0.55 -11.03 -13.68
C ILE A 133 0.47 -9.52 -13.94
N PRO A 134 0.98 -9.02 -15.08
CA PRO A 134 0.79 -7.64 -15.47
C PRO A 134 -0.70 -7.33 -15.64
N GLN A 135 -1.14 -6.13 -15.26
CA GLN A 135 -2.53 -5.70 -15.48
C GLN A 135 -2.90 -5.68 -16.96
N SER A 136 -1.93 -5.40 -17.85
CA SER A 136 -2.09 -5.44 -19.31
C SER A 136 -2.47 -6.82 -19.87
N ALA A 137 -2.19 -7.89 -19.13
CA ALA A 137 -2.55 -9.26 -19.49
C ALA A 137 -4.03 -9.58 -19.20
N THR A 138 -4.72 -8.70 -18.48
CA THR A 138 -6.09 -8.93 -18.02
C THR A 138 -7.08 -8.05 -18.78
N TYR A 139 -8.29 -8.53 -18.92
CA TYR A 139 -9.42 -7.73 -19.33
C TYR A 139 -10.62 -8.01 -18.41
N GLU A 140 -11.50 -7.03 -18.31
CA GLU A 140 -12.62 -7.06 -17.38
C GLU A 140 -13.94 -7.12 -18.15
N VAL A 141 -14.78 -8.03 -17.74
CA VAL A 141 -16.15 -8.15 -18.22
C VAL A 141 -17.06 -8.29 -17.01
N GLN A 142 -17.94 -7.31 -16.77
CA GLN A 142 -18.92 -7.35 -15.67
C GLN A 142 -18.30 -7.78 -14.33
N ASP A 143 -17.48 -6.98 -13.72
CA ASP A 143 -16.84 -7.24 -12.40
C ASP A 143 -15.94 -8.48 -12.31
N LYS A 144 -15.77 -9.23 -13.41
CA LYS A 144 -14.89 -10.40 -13.48
C LYS A 144 -13.67 -10.11 -14.33
N LYS A 145 -12.53 -10.61 -13.87
CA LYS A 145 -11.25 -10.49 -14.59
C LYS A 145 -10.92 -11.79 -15.30
N PHE A 146 -10.47 -11.63 -16.53
CA PHE A 146 -10.12 -12.74 -17.41
C PHE A 146 -8.72 -12.57 -17.96
N VAL A 147 -8.10 -13.68 -18.28
CA VAL A 147 -6.81 -13.74 -18.98
C VAL A 147 -6.90 -14.77 -20.10
N TYR A 148 -6.07 -14.59 -21.12
CA TYR A 148 -5.86 -15.62 -22.13
C TYR A 148 -4.63 -16.45 -21.77
N VAL A 149 -4.84 -17.73 -21.48
CA VAL A 149 -3.80 -18.71 -21.24
C VAL A 149 -3.49 -19.44 -22.53
N LEU A 150 -2.20 -19.60 -22.85
CA LEU A 150 -1.78 -20.41 -23.97
C LEU A 150 -1.98 -21.89 -23.64
N GLY A 151 -2.87 -22.52 -24.36
CA GLY A 151 -3.13 -23.96 -24.26
C GLY A 151 -2.31 -24.78 -25.26
N ASP A 152 -2.56 -26.08 -25.23
CA ASP A 152 -1.98 -27.01 -26.20
C ASP A 152 -2.41 -26.62 -27.64
N SER A 153 -1.54 -26.84 -28.60
CA SER A 153 -1.77 -26.52 -30.01
C SER A 153 -1.81 -25.02 -30.34
N SER A 154 -1.12 -24.19 -29.56
CA SER A 154 -1.01 -22.73 -29.80
C SER A 154 -2.37 -22.00 -29.85
N LYS A 155 -3.37 -22.51 -29.15
CA LYS A 155 -4.68 -21.86 -29.02
C LYS A 155 -4.79 -21.17 -27.66
N VAL A 156 -5.41 -20.01 -27.64
CA VAL A 156 -5.69 -19.29 -26.39
C VAL A 156 -6.97 -19.78 -25.79
N LYS A 157 -6.95 -19.95 -24.46
CA LYS A 157 -8.11 -20.29 -23.64
C LYS A 157 -8.44 -19.11 -22.73
N ASN A 158 -9.69 -18.66 -22.80
CA ASN A 158 -10.20 -17.67 -21.85
C ASN A 158 -10.36 -18.28 -20.46
N THR A 159 -9.72 -17.71 -19.46
CA THR A 159 -9.73 -18.22 -18.07
C THR A 159 -10.12 -17.09 -17.14
N GLU A 160 -11.17 -17.33 -16.34
CA GLU A 160 -11.57 -16.42 -15.26
C GLU A 160 -10.56 -16.50 -14.12
N ILE A 161 -10.14 -15.35 -13.62
CA ILE A 161 -9.21 -15.26 -12.51
C ILE A 161 -9.80 -14.46 -11.37
N THR A 162 -9.42 -14.83 -10.15
CA THR A 162 -9.68 -14.02 -8.97
C THR A 162 -8.38 -13.33 -8.56
N VAL A 163 -8.45 -12.02 -8.37
CA VAL A 163 -7.30 -11.23 -7.96
C VAL A 163 -7.48 -10.71 -6.54
N PHE A 164 -6.37 -10.51 -5.85
CA PHE A 164 -6.38 -9.86 -4.55
C PHE A 164 -6.75 -8.38 -4.72
N PRO A 165 -7.59 -7.80 -3.83
CA PRO A 165 -8.13 -6.45 -4.00
C PRO A 165 -7.11 -5.32 -3.88
N LEU A 166 -5.90 -5.62 -3.39
CA LEU A 166 -4.79 -4.66 -3.31
C LEU A 166 -3.80 -4.97 -4.43
N ASP A 167 -3.49 -3.97 -5.23
CA ASP A 167 -2.50 -4.03 -6.28
C ASP A 167 -1.50 -2.86 -6.16
N ASN A 168 -0.42 -2.94 -6.92
CA ASN A 168 0.59 -1.88 -6.98
C ASN A 168 0.40 -0.95 -8.20
N GLY A 169 -0.75 -1.02 -8.86
CA GLY A 169 -1.06 -0.25 -10.07
C GLY A 169 -0.38 -0.77 -11.35
N LYS A 170 0.42 -1.84 -11.27
CA LYS A 170 1.12 -2.44 -12.42
C LYS A 170 0.83 -3.93 -12.57
N GLN A 171 0.66 -4.63 -11.48
CA GLN A 171 0.50 -6.08 -11.44
C GLN A 171 -0.67 -6.46 -10.55
N TYR A 172 -1.37 -7.52 -10.92
CA TYR A 172 -2.35 -8.19 -10.07
C TYR A 172 -1.74 -9.41 -9.40
N VAL A 173 -2.13 -9.62 -8.16
CA VAL A 173 -1.88 -10.85 -7.42
C VAL A 173 -3.06 -11.79 -7.67
N VAL A 174 -2.81 -12.89 -8.38
CA VAL A 174 -3.84 -13.89 -8.69
C VAL A 174 -3.94 -14.87 -7.54
N THR A 175 -5.14 -15.01 -6.98
CA THR A 175 -5.43 -15.95 -5.89
C THR A 175 -6.02 -17.25 -6.39
N SER A 176 -6.70 -17.25 -7.54
CA SER A 176 -7.24 -18.46 -8.17
C SER A 176 -7.44 -18.27 -9.68
N GLY A 177 -7.53 -19.37 -10.40
CA GLY A 177 -7.79 -19.39 -11.84
C GLY A 177 -6.55 -19.66 -12.70
N LEU A 178 -5.34 -19.51 -12.18
CA LEU A 178 -4.08 -19.84 -12.87
C LEU A 178 -3.24 -20.84 -12.08
N LYS A 179 -2.44 -21.60 -12.79
CA LYS A 179 -1.45 -22.52 -12.22
C LYS A 179 -0.04 -21.98 -12.47
N PRO A 180 0.92 -22.26 -11.57
CA PRO A 180 2.32 -21.95 -11.82
C PRO A 180 2.83 -22.61 -13.11
N GLY A 181 3.52 -21.83 -13.95
CA GLY A 181 4.07 -22.32 -15.22
C GLY A 181 3.15 -22.13 -16.43
N GLU A 182 1.89 -21.74 -16.26
CA GLU A 182 1.03 -21.38 -17.40
C GLU A 182 1.49 -20.08 -18.06
N GLN A 183 1.47 -20.07 -19.40
CA GLN A 183 1.84 -18.89 -20.18
C GLN A 183 0.60 -18.02 -20.41
N VAL A 184 0.70 -16.75 -20.08
CA VAL A 184 -0.39 -15.78 -20.22
C VAL A 184 -0.03 -14.77 -21.30
N VAL A 185 -1.00 -14.42 -22.14
CA VAL A 185 -0.83 -13.39 -23.18
C VAL A 185 -0.84 -12.01 -22.52
N VAL A 186 0.22 -11.23 -22.70
CA VAL A 186 0.40 -9.90 -22.10
C VAL A 186 0.01 -8.77 -23.06
N GLU A 187 0.22 -8.96 -24.35
CA GLU A 187 -0.05 -7.96 -25.40
C GLU A 187 -1.04 -8.51 -26.43
N GLY A 188 -1.88 -7.64 -26.98
CA GLY A 188 -2.87 -8.01 -28.00
C GLY A 188 -4.17 -8.60 -27.45
N VAL A 189 -4.36 -8.58 -26.13
CA VAL A 189 -5.53 -9.17 -25.44
C VAL A 189 -6.87 -8.74 -26.04
N ALA A 190 -7.00 -7.47 -26.45
CA ALA A 190 -8.26 -6.92 -26.98
C ALA A 190 -8.71 -7.53 -28.32
N THR A 191 -7.83 -8.16 -29.06
CA THR A 191 -8.12 -8.74 -30.37
C THR A 191 -8.36 -10.24 -30.33
N LEU A 192 -8.11 -10.88 -29.20
CA LEU A 192 -8.21 -12.32 -29.03
C LEU A 192 -9.64 -12.77 -28.74
N ARG A 193 -9.92 -13.99 -29.14
CA ARG A 193 -11.15 -14.71 -28.80
C ARG A 193 -10.80 -16.11 -28.29
N ASP A 194 -11.66 -16.68 -27.51
CA ASP A 194 -11.48 -18.03 -26.99
C ASP A 194 -11.31 -19.05 -28.14
N GLY A 195 -10.32 -19.94 -27.99
CA GLY A 195 -9.98 -20.95 -28.99
C GLY A 195 -9.21 -20.43 -30.21
N MET A 196 -8.88 -19.14 -30.29
CA MET A 196 -8.16 -18.56 -31.43
C MET A 196 -6.72 -19.08 -31.46
N PRO A 197 -6.22 -19.57 -32.62
CA PRO A 197 -4.82 -19.93 -32.76
C PRO A 197 -3.95 -18.67 -32.81
N ILE A 198 -2.84 -18.66 -32.06
CA ILE A 198 -1.87 -17.57 -32.04
C ILE A 198 -0.46 -18.10 -32.26
N GLN A 199 0.41 -17.21 -32.73
CA GLN A 199 1.86 -17.42 -32.73
C GLN A 199 2.45 -16.61 -31.56
N PRO A 200 2.83 -17.24 -30.44
CA PRO A 200 3.42 -16.51 -29.32
C PRO A 200 4.78 -15.95 -29.73
N ILE A 201 5.01 -14.71 -29.41
CA ILE A 201 6.31 -14.05 -29.57
C ILE A 201 6.85 -13.70 -28.18
N THR A 202 8.16 -13.76 -28.01
CA THR A 202 8.77 -13.37 -26.76
C THR A 202 8.72 -11.83 -26.57
N PRO A 203 8.79 -11.33 -25.33
CA PRO A 203 8.82 -9.88 -25.08
C PRO A 203 9.95 -9.16 -25.84
N GLU A 204 11.10 -9.81 -26.02
CA GLU A 204 12.22 -9.29 -26.79
C GLU A 204 11.89 -9.14 -28.28
N GLN A 205 11.20 -10.14 -28.85
CA GLN A 205 10.76 -10.09 -30.23
C GLN A 205 9.64 -9.06 -30.46
N SER A 206 8.76 -8.87 -29.49
CA SER A 206 7.74 -7.83 -29.50
C SER A 206 8.39 -6.45 -29.52
N ALA A 207 9.32 -6.19 -28.60
CA ALA A 207 10.05 -4.93 -28.53
C ALA A 207 10.83 -4.62 -29.82
N ALA A 208 11.47 -5.63 -30.42
CA ALA A 208 12.19 -5.48 -31.67
C ALA A 208 11.24 -5.14 -32.86
N LYS A 209 10.07 -5.78 -32.94
CA LYS A 209 9.05 -5.46 -33.93
C LYS A 209 8.51 -4.03 -33.80
N VAL A 210 8.22 -3.59 -32.60
CA VAL A 210 7.74 -2.23 -32.29
C VAL A 210 8.80 -1.19 -32.73
N GLN A 211 10.07 -1.42 -32.40
CA GLN A 211 11.16 -0.54 -32.80
C GLN A 211 11.32 -0.47 -34.33
N ALA A 212 11.26 -1.62 -35.02
CA ALA A 212 11.35 -1.67 -36.46
C ALA A 212 10.17 -0.93 -37.12
N MET A 213 8.96 -1.09 -36.61
CA MET A 213 7.77 -0.42 -37.12
C MET A 213 7.82 1.11 -36.91
N THR A 214 8.34 1.54 -35.75
CA THR A 214 8.54 2.97 -35.46
C THR A 214 9.57 3.60 -36.40
N GLN A 215 10.67 2.90 -36.68
CA GLN A 215 11.68 3.35 -37.65
C GLN A 215 11.14 3.45 -39.05
N GLN A 216 10.33 2.48 -39.50
CA GLN A 216 9.67 2.52 -40.82
C GLN A 216 8.70 3.70 -40.93
N MET A 217 7.90 3.96 -39.88
CA MET A 217 7.01 5.13 -39.86
C MET A 217 7.78 6.45 -39.92
N GLN A 218 8.89 6.57 -39.19
CA GLN A 218 9.72 7.76 -39.25
C GLN A 218 10.37 7.97 -40.62
N GLN A 219 10.82 6.90 -41.28
CA GLN A 219 11.37 6.96 -42.64
C GLN A 219 10.30 7.33 -43.64
N ALA A 220 9.10 6.77 -43.53
CA ALA A 220 7.98 7.11 -44.42
C ALA A 220 7.53 8.58 -44.24
N ALA A 221 7.52 9.10 -43.02
CA ALA A 221 7.21 10.50 -42.77
C ALA A 221 8.30 11.48 -43.26
N ALA A 222 9.56 11.05 -43.25
CA ALA A 222 10.68 11.83 -43.80
C ALA A 222 10.72 11.86 -45.33
N ALA A 223 10.20 10.82 -46.01
CA ALA A 223 10.13 10.73 -47.45
C ALA A 223 8.96 11.52 -48.10
N GLN A 224 8.02 12.00 -47.27
CA GLN A 224 6.88 12.83 -47.69
C GLN A 224 7.12 14.35 -47.51
N LYS A 225 8.31 14.78 -47.09
CA LYS A 225 8.73 16.18 -46.96
C LYS A 225 9.74 16.52 -48.06
#